data_46f3a3269528ab16bc21564e079ec5bf
#
_entry.id   46f3a3269528ab16bc21564e079ec5bf
#
_cell.length_a   1.000
_cell.length_b   1.000
_cell.length_c   1.000
_cell.angle_alpha   90.00
_cell.angle_beta   90.00
_cell.angle_gamma   90.00
#
_symmetry.space_group_name_H-M   'P 1'
#
loop_
_entity.id
_entity.type
_entity.pdbx_description
1 polymer ?
#
loop_
_entity_poly.entity_id
_entity_poly.type
_entity_poly.pdbx_seq_one_letter_code
_entity_poly.pdbx_strand_id
1 'polypeptide(L)'
;GESIVFSAGTSEVTPRRLKQTFEAEVADRTPRDSFYHCLKNSAHQFHNQQEGEHYILAGYPWFKCRARDMFISLPGLTLALDEVDQFEDVMKTAEKAIRSFINDEPAGYKIYEMEHPDVLLWAVWALQQYAKETSREQCRQKYGELLKDIMEFIRQRRHENLFLHDNGLLFANGTDKAITWMNSTVNGHPVIPRTGYIVEFNALWYNALRFIADLVREGGDVYLADELDAQ
;
A
#
# COMPACT_ATOMS: atom_id res chain seq x y z
N GLY A 1 -15.88 41.68 -8.03
CA GLY A 1 -16.05 41.37 -6.63
C GLY A 1 -14.71 41.50 -5.92
N GLU A 2 -14.71 41.77 -4.64
CA GLU A 2 -13.48 41.76 -3.81
C GLU A 2 -13.18 40.34 -3.38
N SER A 3 -11.88 39.95 -3.37
CA SER A 3 -11.42 38.65 -2.89
C SER A 3 -10.76 38.84 -1.54
N ILE A 4 -11.10 37.97 -0.60
CA ILE A 4 -10.48 37.91 0.73
C ILE A 4 -9.68 36.60 0.81
N VAL A 5 -8.41 36.67 1.25
CA VAL A 5 -7.53 35.52 1.45
C VAL A 5 -7.35 35.30 2.95
N PHE A 6 -7.60 34.08 3.41
CA PHE A 6 -7.37 33.65 4.78
C PHE A 6 -6.23 32.63 4.81
N SER A 7 -5.45 32.66 5.88
CA SER A 7 -4.45 31.63 6.17
C SER A 7 -4.66 31.09 7.57
N ALA A 8 -4.49 29.78 7.73
CA ALA A 8 -4.41 29.09 9.01
C ALA A 8 -3.23 28.14 8.99
N GLY A 9 -2.40 28.16 10.01
CA GLY A 9 -1.18 27.34 10.10
C GLY A 9 -0.60 27.37 11.50
N THR A 10 0.44 26.57 11.71
CA THR A 10 1.19 26.48 12.96
C THR A 10 2.33 27.49 13.05
N SER A 11 2.59 28.24 11.98
CA SER A 11 3.61 29.30 11.90
C SER A 11 2.98 30.64 11.56
N GLU A 12 3.61 31.72 12.03
CA GLU A 12 3.16 33.08 11.74
C GLU A 12 3.38 33.42 10.26
N VAL A 13 2.34 33.94 9.61
CA VAL A 13 2.38 34.34 8.18
C VAL A 13 2.25 35.85 8.09
N THR A 14 3.08 36.48 7.28
CA THR A 14 3.03 37.92 7.05
C THR A 14 1.78 38.29 6.23
N PRO A 15 0.80 39.06 6.79
CA PRO A 15 -0.46 39.36 6.10
C PRO A 15 -0.30 39.96 4.71
N ARG A 16 0.74 40.81 4.52
CA ARG A 16 1.02 41.47 3.21
C ARG A 16 1.41 40.48 2.10
N ARG A 17 1.86 39.27 2.43
CA ARG A 17 2.26 38.23 1.47
C ARG A 17 1.17 37.19 1.20
N LEU A 18 0.10 37.17 1.98
CA LEU A 18 -0.95 36.14 1.87
C LEU A 18 -1.51 35.99 0.48
N LYS A 19 -1.82 37.11 -0.18
CA LYS A 19 -2.36 37.09 -1.54
C LYS A 19 -1.37 36.48 -2.54
N GLN A 20 -0.11 36.91 -2.48
CA GLN A 20 0.95 36.38 -3.35
C GLN A 20 1.22 34.90 -3.11
N THR A 21 1.25 34.46 -1.83
CA THR A 21 1.40 33.07 -1.48
C THR A 21 0.24 32.24 -2.01
N PHE A 22 -0.99 32.69 -1.83
CA PHE A 22 -2.19 32.03 -2.36
C PHE A 22 -2.17 31.92 -3.90
N GLU A 23 -1.82 33.00 -4.59
CA GLU A 23 -1.70 33.00 -6.06
C GLU A 23 -0.62 32.03 -6.55
N ALA A 24 0.51 31.95 -5.86
CA ALA A 24 1.57 30.98 -6.16
C ALA A 24 1.11 29.53 -5.94
N GLU A 25 0.46 29.24 -4.82
CA GLU A 25 -0.10 27.91 -4.54
C GLU A 25 -1.19 27.50 -5.55
N VAL A 26 -2.03 28.45 -5.98
CA VAL A 26 -3.04 28.17 -6.99
C VAL A 26 -2.41 27.91 -8.36
N ALA A 27 -1.33 28.64 -8.70
CA ALA A 27 -0.62 28.46 -9.96
C ALA A 27 0.14 27.12 -10.04
N ASP A 28 0.58 26.58 -8.90
CA ASP A 28 1.28 25.31 -8.79
C ASP A 28 0.33 24.07 -8.84
N ARG A 29 -0.95 24.30 -8.60
CA ARG A 29 -1.95 23.23 -8.63
C ARG A 29 -2.44 22.92 -10.04
N THR A 30 -2.79 21.65 -10.28
CA THR A 30 -3.53 21.27 -11.49
C THR A 30 -4.82 22.11 -11.60
N PRO A 31 -5.09 22.81 -12.73
CA PRO A 31 -6.31 23.56 -12.92
C PRO A 31 -7.56 22.68 -12.76
N ARG A 32 -8.64 23.21 -12.17
CA ARG A 32 -9.92 22.48 -12.02
C ARG A 32 -10.87 22.75 -13.19
N ASP A 33 -10.38 22.58 -14.40
CA ASP A 33 -11.06 22.90 -15.66
C ASP A 33 -11.66 21.66 -16.36
N SER A 34 -11.37 20.47 -15.87
CA SER A 34 -11.90 19.21 -16.38
C SER A 34 -12.20 18.23 -15.24
N PHE A 35 -13.02 17.21 -15.52
CA PHE A 35 -13.29 16.13 -14.57
C PHE A 35 -12.01 15.38 -14.19
N TYR A 36 -11.16 15.11 -15.17
CA TYR A 36 -9.86 14.46 -14.93
C TYR A 36 -8.97 15.29 -13.99
N HIS A 37 -8.84 16.59 -14.22
CA HIS A 37 -8.07 17.47 -13.36
C HIS A 37 -8.64 17.57 -11.94
N CYS A 38 -9.96 17.51 -11.79
CA CYS A 38 -10.60 17.44 -10.48
C CYS A 38 -10.26 16.13 -9.75
N LEU A 39 -10.28 14.99 -10.47
CA LEU A 39 -9.87 13.69 -9.90
C LEU A 39 -8.40 13.69 -9.51
N LYS A 40 -7.51 14.22 -10.36
CA LYS A 40 -6.08 14.34 -10.06
C LYS A 40 -5.85 15.16 -8.78
N ASN A 41 -6.49 16.33 -8.66
CA ASN A 41 -6.42 17.14 -7.44
C ASN A 41 -6.95 16.38 -6.20
N SER A 42 -7.98 15.57 -6.35
CA SER A 42 -8.53 14.76 -5.25
C SER A 42 -7.56 13.64 -4.85
N ALA A 43 -6.92 13.00 -5.82
CA ALA A 43 -5.90 11.96 -5.56
C ALA A 43 -4.73 12.53 -4.74
N HIS A 44 -4.21 13.68 -5.14
CA HIS A 44 -3.11 14.34 -4.43
C HIS A 44 -3.43 14.70 -2.97
N GLN A 45 -4.70 14.85 -2.61
CA GLN A 45 -5.09 15.13 -1.21
C GLN A 45 -4.83 13.94 -0.26
N PHE A 46 -4.74 12.72 -0.78
CA PHE A 46 -4.45 11.54 0.04
C PHE A 46 -2.97 11.35 0.32
N HIS A 47 -2.09 12.02 -0.42
CA HIS A 47 -0.66 11.99 -0.17
C HIS A 47 -0.31 12.83 1.05
N ASN A 48 0.48 12.27 1.94
CA ASN A 48 0.99 12.94 3.13
C ASN A 48 2.47 12.66 3.29
N GLN A 49 3.23 13.72 3.55
CA GLN A 49 4.65 13.61 3.85
C GLN A 49 4.91 14.02 5.29
N GLN A 50 5.61 13.20 6.05
CA GLN A 50 5.98 13.50 7.42
C GLN A 50 7.37 12.94 7.73
N GLU A 51 8.26 13.80 8.24
CA GLU A 51 9.63 13.42 8.64
C GLU A 51 10.44 12.76 7.51
N GLY A 52 10.18 13.15 6.26
CA GLY A 52 10.85 12.60 5.08
C GLY A 52 10.28 11.28 4.57
N GLU A 53 9.25 10.75 5.22
CA GLU A 53 8.53 9.54 4.79
C GLU A 53 7.22 9.91 4.10
N HIS A 54 6.79 9.08 3.12
CA HIS A 54 5.62 9.31 2.29
C HIS A 54 4.53 8.29 2.59
N TYR A 55 3.29 8.76 2.72
CA TYR A 55 2.14 7.97 3.13
C TYR A 55 0.93 8.24 2.26
N ILE A 56 0.05 7.26 2.11
CA ILE A 56 -1.31 7.44 1.60
C ILE A 56 -2.28 7.34 2.78
N LEU A 57 -3.09 8.37 2.97
CA LEU A 57 -4.10 8.38 4.02
C LEU A 57 -5.34 7.59 3.59
N ALA A 58 -5.90 6.78 4.48
CA ALA A 58 -7.12 6.02 4.21
C ALA A 58 -8.37 6.91 4.13
N GLY A 59 -8.31 8.12 4.68
CA GLY A 59 -9.38 9.13 4.60
C GLY A 59 -9.27 10.23 5.64
N TYR A 60 -9.90 11.35 5.36
CA TYR A 60 -9.92 12.53 6.21
C TYR A 60 -11.17 12.60 7.11
N PRO A 61 -11.04 13.22 8.30
CA PRO A 61 -9.81 13.56 9.03
C PRO A 61 -9.39 12.46 10.01
N TRP A 62 -10.19 11.37 10.12
CA TRP A 62 -10.09 10.38 11.19
C TRP A 62 -9.13 9.25 10.91
N PHE A 63 -9.05 8.86 9.63
CA PHE A 63 -8.26 7.71 9.24
C PHE A 63 -6.81 8.12 8.98
N LYS A 64 -5.92 7.30 9.49
CA LYS A 64 -4.47 7.43 9.29
C LYS A 64 -4.06 6.66 8.04
N CYS A 65 -2.77 6.44 7.86
CA CYS A 65 -2.28 5.52 6.85
C CYS A 65 -2.53 4.08 7.34
N ARG A 66 -3.44 3.37 6.69
CA ARG A 66 -3.70 1.94 6.93
C ARG A 66 -3.09 1.13 5.80
N ALA A 67 -2.36 0.09 6.13
CA ALA A 67 -1.56 -0.67 5.16
C ALA A 67 -2.40 -1.23 4.00
N ARG A 68 -3.54 -1.86 4.28
CA ARG A 68 -4.44 -2.40 3.23
C ARG A 68 -4.94 -1.30 2.30
N ASP A 69 -5.49 -0.23 2.87
CA ASP A 69 -6.03 0.89 2.10
C ASP A 69 -4.94 1.53 1.24
N MET A 70 -3.74 1.70 1.80
CA MET A 70 -2.59 2.25 1.09
C MET A 70 -2.22 1.38 -0.11
N PHE A 71 -1.97 0.08 0.06
CA PHE A 71 -1.53 -0.77 -1.05
C PHE A 71 -2.59 -0.93 -2.13
N ILE A 72 -3.88 -1.00 -1.78
CA ILE A 72 -4.98 -1.09 -2.75
C ILE A 72 -5.11 0.20 -3.55
N SER A 73 -4.99 1.37 -2.91
CA SER A 73 -5.21 2.66 -3.56
C SER A 73 -3.96 3.22 -4.25
N LEU A 74 -2.77 2.83 -3.82
CA LEU A 74 -1.50 3.38 -4.30
C LEU A 74 -1.35 3.39 -5.82
N PRO A 75 -1.62 2.30 -6.58
CA PRO A 75 -1.53 2.34 -8.03
C PRO A 75 -2.47 3.36 -8.67
N GLY A 76 -3.69 3.48 -8.16
CA GLY A 76 -4.67 4.44 -8.66
C GLY A 76 -4.35 5.90 -8.33
N LEU A 77 -3.69 6.15 -7.20
CA LEU A 77 -3.34 7.48 -6.74
C LEU A 77 -1.99 7.99 -7.29
N THR A 78 -1.23 7.14 -7.96
CA THR A 78 0.10 7.44 -8.50
C THR A 78 0.27 6.98 -9.94
N LEU A 79 0.36 5.67 -10.20
CA LEU A 79 0.64 5.12 -11.54
C LEU A 79 -0.39 5.53 -12.58
N ALA A 80 -1.68 5.53 -12.23
CA ALA A 80 -2.76 5.98 -13.12
C ALA A 80 -2.71 7.49 -13.44
N LEU A 81 -1.84 8.24 -12.78
CA LEU A 81 -1.57 9.66 -13.00
C LEU A 81 -0.21 9.91 -13.66
N ASP A 82 0.48 8.87 -14.12
CA ASP A 82 1.84 8.90 -14.65
C ASP A 82 2.89 9.39 -13.61
N GLU A 83 2.60 9.19 -12.31
CA GLU A 83 3.43 9.66 -11.19
C GLU A 83 4.21 8.51 -10.55
N VAL A 84 5.08 7.87 -11.33
CA VAL A 84 5.89 6.70 -10.91
C VAL A 84 6.78 7.05 -9.71
N ASP A 85 7.39 8.22 -9.69
CA ASP A 85 8.27 8.65 -8.59
C ASP A 85 7.51 8.72 -7.27
N GLN A 86 6.25 9.17 -7.27
CA GLN A 86 5.42 9.18 -6.07
C GLN A 86 5.06 7.78 -5.57
N PHE A 87 4.83 6.84 -6.50
CA PHE A 87 4.67 5.44 -6.13
C PHE A 87 5.92 4.92 -5.41
N GLU A 88 7.09 5.18 -5.95
CA GLU A 88 8.37 4.74 -5.39
C GLU A 88 8.67 5.37 -4.03
N ASP A 89 8.35 6.64 -3.84
CA ASP A 89 8.52 7.33 -2.56
C ASP A 89 7.65 6.69 -1.45
N VAL A 90 6.39 6.39 -1.76
CA VAL A 90 5.50 5.69 -0.81
C VAL A 90 5.99 4.27 -0.57
N MET A 91 6.38 3.55 -1.63
CA MET A 91 6.89 2.18 -1.49
C MET A 91 8.19 2.11 -0.69
N LYS A 92 9.05 3.11 -0.76
CA LYS A 92 10.26 3.21 0.06
C LYS A 92 9.93 3.25 1.56
N THR A 93 8.90 3.99 1.94
CA THR A 93 8.40 4.00 3.33
C THR A 93 7.74 2.67 3.69
N ALA A 94 6.91 2.15 2.79
CA ALA A 94 6.20 0.88 2.97
C ALA A 94 7.16 -0.31 3.09
N GLU A 95 8.21 -0.38 2.28
CA GLU A 95 9.22 -1.44 2.35
C GLU A 95 9.87 -1.52 3.73
N LYS A 96 10.25 -0.38 4.32
CA LYS A 96 10.81 -0.34 5.67
C LYS A 96 9.82 -0.92 6.68
N ALA A 97 8.53 -0.54 6.58
CA ALA A 97 7.49 -1.05 7.47
C ALA A 97 7.25 -2.56 7.29
N ILE A 98 7.24 -3.05 6.03
CA ILE A 98 7.15 -4.49 5.74
C ILE A 98 8.33 -5.24 6.34
N ARG A 99 9.56 -4.76 6.13
CA ARG A 99 10.77 -5.42 6.67
C ARG A 99 10.78 -5.45 8.19
N SER A 100 10.40 -4.34 8.85
CA SER A 100 10.24 -4.32 10.31
C SER A 100 9.22 -5.36 10.78
N PHE A 101 8.08 -5.48 10.09
CA PHE A 101 7.06 -6.48 10.41
C PHE A 101 7.56 -7.92 10.20
N ILE A 102 8.19 -8.21 9.07
CA ILE A 102 8.73 -9.55 8.76
C ILE A 102 9.82 -9.96 9.75
N ASN A 103 10.64 -9.02 10.22
CA ASN A 103 11.76 -9.27 11.12
C ASN A 103 11.38 -9.15 12.61
N ASP A 104 10.11 -8.93 12.91
CA ASP A 104 9.63 -8.71 14.29
C ASP A 104 10.36 -7.55 15.00
N GLU A 105 10.64 -6.49 14.24
CA GLU A 105 11.30 -5.28 14.73
C GLU A 105 10.25 -4.23 15.13
N PRO A 106 10.57 -3.34 16.10
CA PRO A 106 9.66 -2.26 16.47
C PRO A 106 9.29 -1.38 15.28
N ALA A 107 7.99 -1.18 15.06
CA ALA A 107 7.50 -0.33 13.98
C ALA A 107 7.83 1.14 14.28
N GLY A 108 8.79 1.71 13.54
CA GLY A 108 9.12 3.13 13.55
C GLY A 108 8.25 3.96 12.60
N TYR A 109 7.34 3.33 11.84
CA TYR A 109 6.58 3.94 10.76
C TYR A 109 5.10 4.12 11.12
N LYS A 110 4.47 5.16 10.56
CA LYS A 110 3.06 5.50 10.84
C LYS A 110 2.09 4.79 9.88
N ILE A 111 2.40 3.52 9.54
CA ILE A 111 1.54 2.63 8.76
C ILE A 111 0.93 1.63 9.73
N TYR A 112 -0.39 1.70 9.88
CA TYR A 112 -1.16 0.90 10.82
C TYR A 112 -1.71 -0.36 10.17
N GLU A 113 -2.00 -1.37 10.98
CA GLU A 113 -2.63 -2.62 10.56
C GLU A 113 -1.78 -3.43 9.55
N MET A 114 -0.44 -3.33 9.66
CA MET A 114 0.49 -4.11 8.83
C MET A 114 0.36 -5.61 9.10
N GLU A 115 -0.06 -5.97 10.31
CA GLU A 115 -0.25 -7.34 10.77
C GLU A 115 -1.52 -8.03 10.23
N HIS A 116 -2.33 -7.37 9.42
CA HIS A 116 -3.48 -8.04 8.80
C HIS A 116 -3.01 -9.02 7.71
N PRO A 117 -3.59 -10.23 7.66
CA PRO A 117 -3.06 -11.33 6.84
C PRO A 117 -2.97 -11.06 5.34
N ASP A 118 -3.85 -10.24 4.80
CA ASP A 118 -3.89 -9.90 3.37
C ASP A 118 -2.97 -8.75 2.96
N VAL A 119 -2.41 -8.02 3.92
CA VAL A 119 -1.63 -6.80 3.64
C VAL A 119 -0.41 -7.08 2.79
N LEU A 120 0.37 -8.12 3.11
CA LEU A 120 1.54 -8.49 2.31
C LEU A 120 1.16 -8.92 0.88
N LEU A 121 0.01 -9.57 0.72
CA LEU A 121 -0.50 -9.96 -0.59
C LEU A 121 -0.93 -8.74 -1.42
N TRP A 122 -1.53 -7.73 -0.78
CA TRP A 122 -1.83 -6.46 -1.43
C TRP A 122 -0.56 -5.67 -1.79
N ALA A 123 0.49 -5.76 -0.99
CA ALA A 123 1.80 -5.18 -1.35
C ALA A 123 2.36 -5.83 -2.62
N VAL A 124 2.31 -7.16 -2.74
CA VAL A 124 2.69 -7.88 -3.97
C VAL A 124 1.84 -7.43 -5.16
N TRP A 125 0.52 -7.30 -4.98
CA TRP A 125 -0.37 -6.82 -6.03
C TRP A 125 -0.02 -5.40 -6.48
N ALA A 126 0.28 -4.48 -5.56
CA ALA A 126 0.69 -3.12 -5.89
C ALA A 126 2.00 -3.11 -6.71
N LEU A 127 2.99 -3.93 -6.34
CA LEU A 127 4.22 -4.10 -7.09
C LEU A 127 4.01 -4.74 -8.47
N GLN A 128 3.01 -5.62 -8.61
CA GLN A 128 2.60 -6.13 -9.91
C GLN A 128 2.03 -5.02 -10.81
N GLN A 129 1.25 -4.07 -10.26
CA GLN A 129 0.80 -2.92 -11.05
C GLN A 129 1.99 -2.03 -11.45
N TYR A 130 2.93 -1.80 -10.55
CA TYR A 130 4.18 -1.09 -10.87
C TYR A 130 4.95 -1.76 -12.02
N ALA A 131 5.07 -3.10 -11.99
CA ALA A 131 5.73 -3.84 -13.07
C ALA A 131 5.02 -3.74 -14.42
N LYS A 132 3.69 -3.56 -14.43
CA LYS A 132 2.91 -3.34 -15.67
C LYS A 132 3.12 -1.95 -16.24
N GLU A 133 3.23 -0.94 -15.37
CA GLU A 133 3.40 0.46 -15.78
C GLU A 133 4.85 0.77 -16.20
N THR A 134 5.81 0.16 -15.55
CA THR A 134 7.24 0.34 -15.85
C THR A 134 7.79 -0.83 -16.67
N SER A 135 8.38 -1.82 -15.99
CA SER A 135 8.75 -3.10 -16.57
C SER A 135 8.96 -4.14 -15.47
N ARG A 136 8.82 -5.43 -15.82
CA ARG A 136 9.15 -6.54 -14.92
C ARG A 136 10.62 -6.51 -14.48
N GLU A 137 11.53 -6.17 -15.39
CA GLU A 137 12.96 -6.06 -15.08
C GLU A 137 13.22 -4.97 -14.04
N GLN A 138 12.63 -3.79 -14.18
CA GLN A 138 12.77 -2.70 -13.23
C GLN A 138 12.18 -3.08 -11.86
N CYS A 139 11.01 -3.71 -11.85
CA CYS A 139 10.39 -4.22 -10.62
C CYS A 139 11.28 -5.26 -9.93
N ARG A 140 11.84 -6.20 -10.70
CA ARG A 140 12.75 -7.24 -10.19
C ARG A 140 14.01 -6.63 -9.58
N GLN A 141 14.64 -5.68 -10.26
CA GLN A 141 15.84 -5.02 -9.77
C GLN A 141 15.59 -4.24 -8.47
N LYS A 142 14.46 -3.57 -8.37
CA LYS A 142 14.14 -2.66 -7.25
C LYS A 142 13.51 -3.38 -6.06
N TYR A 143 12.62 -4.33 -6.32
CA TYR A 143 11.76 -4.96 -5.30
C TYR A 143 11.86 -6.49 -5.27
N GLY A 144 12.74 -7.10 -6.07
CA GLY A 144 12.85 -8.56 -6.16
C GLY A 144 13.16 -9.22 -4.82
N GLU A 145 14.06 -8.65 -4.03
CA GLU A 145 14.39 -9.17 -2.69
C GLU A 145 13.21 -9.01 -1.71
N LEU A 146 12.52 -7.88 -1.74
CA LEU A 146 11.31 -7.68 -0.92
C LEU A 146 10.23 -8.71 -1.25
N LEU A 147 10.00 -8.98 -2.53
CA LEU A 147 9.02 -9.97 -2.97
C LEU A 147 9.40 -11.40 -2.50
N LYS A 148 10.68 -11.75 -2.53
CA LYS A 148 11.18 -13.03 -2.00
C LYS A 148 10.99 -13.11 -0.48
N ASP A 149 11.34 -12.05 0.26
CA ASP A 149 11.17 -12.00 1.72
C ASP A 149 9.71 -12.17 2.13
N ILE A 150 8.77 -11.51 1.43
CA ILE A 150 7.33 -11.65 1.65
C ILE A 150 6.89 -13.10 1.40
N MET A 151 7.32 -13.68 0.27
CA MET A 151 6.98 -15.04 -0.10
C MET A 151 7.49 -16.05 0.92
N GLU A 152 8.74 -15.90 1.33
CA GLU A 152 9.38 -16.77 2.33
C GLU A 152 8.67 -16.68 3.69
N PHE A 153 8.33 -15.47 4.13
CA PHE A 153 7.60 -15.24 5.37
C PHE A 153 6.26 -15.99 5.41
N ILE A 154 5.51 -15.95 4.30
CA ILE A 154 4.22 -16.66 4.20
C ILE A 154 4.44 -18.20 4.14
N ARG A 155 5.39 -18.67 3.34
CA ARG A 155 5.68 -20.10 3.17
C ARG A 155 6.21 -20.73 4.45
N GLN A 156 6.99 -20.01 5.24
CA GLN A 156 7.47 -20.45 6.56
C GLN A 156 6.41 -20.39 7.66
N ARG A 157 5.17 -19.99 7.34
CA ARG A 157 4.05 -19.91 8.30
C ARG A 157 4.36 -18.99 9.49
N ARG A 158 5.10 -17.91 9.26
CA ARG A 158 5.53 -16.99 10.33
C ARG A 158 4.46 -15.98 10.74
N HIS A 159 3.38 -15.87 9.97
CA HIS A 159 2.28 -14.96 10.28
C HIS A 159 1.37 -15.56 11.37
N GLU A 160 1.00 -14.77 12.37
CA GLU A 160 0.18 -15.19 13.51
C GLU A 160 -1.19 -15.76 13.11
N ASN A 161 -1.84 -15.17 12.10
CA ASN A 161 -3.21 -15.46 11.70
C ASN A 161 -3.36 -15.96 10.25
N LEU A 162 -2.26 -16.35 9.60
CA LEU A 162 -2.26 -16.84 8.22
C LEU A 162 -1.37 -18.08 8.10
N PHE A 163 -1.93 -19.16 7.60
CA PHE A 163 -1.27 -20.46 7.54
C PHE A 163 -1.36 -21.05 6.13
N LEU A 164 -0.23 -21.33 5.52
CA LEU A 164 -0.17 -22.10 4.28
C LEU A 164 -0.36 -23.58 4.60
N HIS A 165 -1.41 -24.20 4.10
CA HIS A 165 -1.70 -25.61 4.27
C HIS A 165 -1.07 -26.44 3.14
N ASP A 166 -0.95 -27.76 3.37
CA ASP A 166 -0.30 -28.69 2.44
C ASP A 166 -1.06 -28.85 1.11
N ASN A 167 -2.30 -28.38 1.04
CA ASN A 167 -3.09 -28.31 -0.19
C ASN A 167 -2.81 -27.03 -1.02
N GLY A 168 -1.81 -26.23 -0.63
CA GLY A 168 -1.43 -25.00 -1.32
C GLY A 168 -2.30 -23.78 -1.01
N LEU A 169 -3.33 -23.90 -0.17
CA LEU A 169 -4.24 -22.82 0.16
C LEU A 169 -3.87 -22.13 1.48
N LEU A 170 -4.15 -20.84 1.53
CA LEU A 170 -4.01 -20.04 2.75
C LEU A 170 -5.27 -20.16 3.62
N PHE A 171 -5.08 -20.60 4.85
CA PHE A 171 -6.09 -20.60 5.90
C PHE A 171 -5.85 -19.38 6.81
N ALA A 172 -6.89 -18.61 7.11
CA ALA A 172 -6.82 -17.48 8.02
C ALA A 172 -7.65 -17.72 9.28
N ASN A 173 -7.16 -17.26 10.43
CA ASN A 173 -7.87 -17.35 11.70
C ASN A 173 -8.31 -15.97 12.19
N GLY A 174 -9.57 -15.63 11.99
CA GLY A 174 -10.21 -14.38 12.41
C GLY A 174 -11.32 -14.60 13.43
N THR A 175 -11.24 -15.65 14.24
CA THR A 175 -12.27 -15.98 15.23
C THR A 175 -12.40 -14.88 16.29
N ASP A 176 -11.27 -14.42 16.81
CA ASP A 176 -11.23 -13.44 17.91
C ASP A 176 -10.75 -12.06 17.49
N LYS A 177 -10.27 -11.91 16.26
CA LYS A 177 -9.70 -10.67 15.71
C LYS A 177 -10.29 -10.37 14.33
N ALA A 178 -10.67 -9.12 14.11
CA ALA A 178 -11.11 -8.65 12.80
C ALA A 178 -9.88 -8.49 11.88
N ILE A 179 -9.65 -9.46 11.01
CA ILE A 179 -8.42 -9.60 10.21
C ILE A 179 -8.59 -9.25 8.72
N THR A 180 -9.79 -8.89 8.29
CA THR A 180 -10.07 -8.58 6.88
C THR A 180 -10.61 -7.15 6.73
N TRP A 181 -10.97 -6.77 5.52
CA TRP A 181 -11.68 -5.52 5.25
C TRP A 181 -13.04 -5.42 5.98
N MET A 182 -13.66 -6.58 6.33
CA MET A 182 -14.84 -6.65 7.19
C MET A 182 -14.41 -6.57 8.66
N ASN A 183 -13.97 -5.38 9.09
CA ASN A 183 -13.27 -5.19 10.37
C ASN A 183 -14.10 -4.52 11.46
N SER A 184 -15.42 -4.47 11.30
CA SER A 184 -16.31 -3.94 12.35
C SER A 184 -16.30 -4.85 13.58
N THR A 185 -16.21 -4.23 14.76
CA THR A 185 -16.18 -4.94 16.05
C THR A 185 -17.25 -4.43 16.99
N VAL A 186 -17.75 -5.32 17.86
CA VAL A 186 -18.62 -4.98 19.00
C VAL A 186 -18.00 -5.58 20.26
N ASN A 187 -17.77 -4.75 21.27
CA ASN A 187 -17.08 -5.14 22.51
C ASN A 187 -15.72 -5.84 22.29
N GLY A 188 -14.99 -5.41 21.26
CA GLY A 188 -13.67 -5.98 20.89
C GLY A 188 -13.72 -7.26 20.05
N HIS A 189 -14.90 -7.84 19.81
CA HIS A 189 -15.07 -9.02 18.97
C HIS A 189 -15.53 -8.67 17.56
N PRO A 190 -15.06 -9.36 16.51
CA PRO A 190 -15.52 -9.13 15.15
C PRO A 190 -17.03 -9.40 15.03
N VAL A 191 -17.75 -8.49 14.36
CA VAL A 191 -19.16 -8.70 14.03
C VAL A 191 -19.33 -9.90 13.10
N ILE A 192 -18.39 -10.05 12.18
CA ILE A 192 -18.30 -11.20 11.25
C ILE A 192 -16.93 -11.84 11.42
N PRO A 193 -16.79 -12.90 12.23
CA PRO A 193 -15.58 -13.66 12.32
C PRO A 193 -15.28 -14.31 10.95
N ARG A 194 -14.11 -14.01 10.38
CA ARG A 194 -13.71 -14.58 9.09
C ARG A 194 -12.57 -15.55 9.30
N THR A 195 -12.93 -16.83 9.40
CA THR A 195 -11.99 -17.93 9.62
C THR A 195 -12.18 -18.98 8.53
N GLY A 196 -11.07 -19.49 8.00
CA GLY A 196 -11.07 -20.53 6.96
C GLY A 196 -10.28 -20.14 5.73
N TYR A 197 -10.59 -20.79 4.60
CA TYR A 197 -10.01 -20.50 3.30
C TYR A 197 -10.76 -19.31 2.67
N ILE A 198 -10.33 -18.10 2.97
CA ILE A 198 -10.96 -16.88 2.50
C ILE A 198 -10.68 -16.69 1.01
N VAL A 199 -11.72 -16.49 0.21
CA VAL A 199 -11.64 -16.47 -1.26
C VAL A 199 -10.68 -15.40 -1.75
N GLU A 200 -10.81 -14.16 -1.27
CA GLU A 200 -9.94 -13.06 -1.69
C GLU A 200 -8.48 -13.26 -1.29
N PHE A 201 -8.20 -13.89 -0.15
CA PHE A 201 -6.82 -14.19 0.25
C PHE A 201 -6.19 -15.22 -0.68
N ASN A 202 -6.94 -16.27 -1.04
CA ASN A 202 -6.46 -17.30 -1.94
C ASN A 202 -6.34 -16.81 -3.39
N ALA A 203 -7.21 -15.90 -3.81
CA ALA A 203 -7.07 -15.25 -5.12
C ALA A 203 -5.82 -14.38 -5.20
N LEU A 204 -5.53 -13.59 -4.16
CA LEU A 204 -4.31 -12.79 -4.06
C LEU A 204 -3.05 -13.68 -3.95
N TRP A 205 -3.14 -14.78 -3.21
CA TRP A 205 -2.05 -15.75 -3.06
C TRP A 205 -1.70 -16.39 -4.41
N TYR A 206 -2.68 -16.92 -5.12
CA TYR A 206 -2.47 -17.44 -6.46
C TYR A 206 -1.84 -16.41 -7.40
N ASN A 207 -2.37 -15.18 -7.38
CA ASN A 207 -1.81 -14.09 -8.18
C ASN A 207 -0.35 -13.79 -7.79
N ALA A 208 -0.03 -13.79 -6.49
CA ALA A 208 1.34 -13.55 -6.00
C ALA A 208 2.30 -14.66 -6.46
N LEU A 209 1.90 -15.92 -6.32
CA LEU A 209 2.69 -17.08 -6.79
C LEU A 209 3.00 -16.94 -8.28
N ARG A 210 2.00 -16.71 -9.11
CA ARG A 210 2.16 -16.58 -10.57
C ARG A 210 3.06 -15.39 -10.94
N PHE A 211 2.81 -14.23 -10.36
CA PHE A 211 3.58 -13.03 -10.65
C PHE A 211 5.05 -13.19 -10.26
N ILE A 212 5.33 -13.72 -9.06
CA ILE A 212 6.70 -13.88 -8.58
C ILE A 212 7.41 -15.01 -9.35
N ALA A 213 6.72 -16.12 -9.66
CA ALA A 213 7.29 -17.18 -10.49
C ALA A 213 7.74 -16.65 -11.87
N ASP A 214 6.91 -15.86 -12.54
CA ASP A 214 7.27 -15.23 -13.81
C ASP A 214 8.48 -14.29 -13.64
N LEU A 215 8.50 -13.48 -12.59
CA LEU A 215 9.54 -12.49 -12.35
C LEU A 215 10.91 -13.15 -12.08
N VAL A 216 10.96 -14.20 -11.26
CA VAL A 216 12.19 -14.91 -10.94
C VAL A 216 12.68 -15.77 -12.11
N ARG A 217 11.76 -16.35 -12.91
CA ARG A 217 12.09 -17.10 -14.14
C ARG A 217 12.75 -16.19 -15.16
N GLU A 218 12.23 -15.00 -15.41
CA GLU A 218 12.84 -13.98 -16.28
C GLU A 218 14.21 -13.52 -15.74
N GLY A 219 14.40 -13.57 -14.42
CA GLY A 219 15.69 -13.31 -13.75
C GLY A 219 16.69 -14.45 -13.81
N GLY A 220 16.31 -15.61 -14.37
CA GLY A 220 17.16 -16.79 -14.53
C GLY A 220 17.07 -17.80 -13.38
N ASP A 221 16.25 -17.55 -12.34
CA ASP A 221 16.02 -18.48 -11.23
C ASP A 221 14.85 -19.43 -11.57
N VAL A 222 15.12 -20.35 -12.51
CA VAL A 222 14.13 -21.33 -12.97
C VAL A 222 13.71 -22.28 -11.86
N TYR A 223 14.64 -22.64 -10.96
CA TYR A 223 14.34 -23.58 -9.88
C TYR A 223 13.28 -23.01 -8.92
N LEU A 224 13.47 -21.77 -8.45
CA LEU A 224 12.48 -21.12 -7.60
C LEU A 224 11.14 -20.91 -8.32
N ALA A 225 11.20 -20.57 -9.60
CA ALA A 225 9.98 -20.41 -10.41
C ALA A 225 9.17 -21.70 -10.50
N ASP A 226 9.82 -22.83 -10.77
CA ASP A 226 9.15 -24.13 -10.87
C ASP A 226 8.62 -24.60 -9.50
N GLU A 227 9.31 -24.28 -8.41
CA GLU A 227 8.83 -24.55 -7.05
C GLU A 227 7.57 -23.73 -6.72
N LEU A 228 7.52 -22.46 -7.12
CA LEU A 228 6.33 -21.61 -6.93
C LEU A 228 5.15 -22.05 -7.81
N ASP A 229 5.41 -22.51 -9.03
CA ASP A 229 4.37 -23.03 -9.94
C ASP A 229 3.79 -24.36 -9.46
N ALA A 230 4.53 -25.15 -8.71
CA ALA A 230 4.07 -26.43 -8.16
C ALA A 230 3.22 -26.27 -6.89
N GLN A 231 3.18 -25.10 -6.31
CA GLN A 231 2.47 -24.79 -5.06
C GLN A 231 1.04 -24.33 -5.32
#